data_5f757ed920cdaa676dfb1266e8f7db6b
#
_entry.id   5f757ed920cdaa676dfb1266e8f7db6b
#
_cell.length_a   1.000
_cell.length_b   1.000
_cell.length_c   1.000
_cell.angle_alpha   90.00
_cell.angle_beta   90.00
_cell.angle_gamma   90.00
#
_symmetry.space_group_name_H-M   'P 1'
#
loop_
_entity.id
_entity.type
_entity.pdbx_description
1 polymer ?
#
loop_
_entity_poly.entity_id
_entity_poly.type
_entity_poly.pdbx_seq_one_letter_code
_entity_poly.pdbx_strand_id
1 'polypeptide(L)'
;MDVSCSLDDYGVTIERCFYGSRHGKNRCDGEAGVLKSKATRSVKNKVATISNAKMFYDLVHATLEKKGQSDDGACFHKRRTFLFVDRDTISHDRPDRDARTVPGTRALHSVIGVKRGAIRTRRLSCFCTECISKRYDLCLRPQYVENWKDVKMKRILL
;
A
#
# COMPACT_ATOMS: atom_id res chain seq x y z
N MET A 1 3.83 -6.06 -7.97
CA MET A 1 5.16 -5.60 -7.48
C MET A 1 5.78 -6.72 -6.69
N ASP A 2 6.96 -7.16 -7.05
CA ASP A 2 7.73 -8.15 -6.30
C ASP A 2 8.46 -7.46 -5.15
N VAL A 3 8.08 -7.77 -3.91
CA VAL A 3 8.67 -7.16 -2.70
C VAL A 3 10.16 -7.51 -2.57
N SER A 4 10.59 -8.66 -3.09
CA SER A 4 12.00 -9.08 -3.02
C SER A 4 12.95 -8.21 -3.84
N CYS A 5 12.42 -7.49 -4.84
CA CYS A 5 13.21 -6.59 -5.68
C CYS A 5 13.22 -5.14 -5.19
N SER A 6 12.56 -4.84 -4.07
CA SER A 6 12.39 -3.45 -3.61
C SER A 6 13.72 -2.74 -3.32
N LEU A 7 14.72 -3.47 -2.83
CA LEU A 7 16.04 -2.89 -2.57
C LEU A 7 16.77 -2.53 -3.88
N ASP A 8 16.68 -3.40 -4.88
CA ASP A 8 17.31 -3.19 -6.19
C ASP A 8 16.62 -2.04 -6.95
N ASP A 9 15.27 -1.96 -6.84
CA ASP A 9 14.48 -0.98 -7.60
C ASP A 9 14.50 0.43 -7.01
N TYR A 10 14.49 0.54 -5.69
CA TYR A 10 14.25 1.80 -4.99
C TYR A 10 15.33 2.15 -3.97
N GLY A 11 16.34 1.30 -3.79
CA GLY A 11 17.37 1.47 -2.76
C GLY A 11 16.85 1.36 -1.33
N VAL A 12 15.61 0.87 -1.14
CA VAL A 12 14.98 0.77 0.18
C VAL A 12 14.31 -0.58 0.40
N THR A 13 14.37 -1.05 1.63
CA THR A 13 13.60 -2.23 2.05
C THR A 13 12.16 -1.84 2.32
N ILE A 14 11.22 -2.53 1.68
CA ILE A 14 9.79 -2.31 1.84
C ILE A 14 9.18 -3.45 2.65
N GLU A 15 8.48 -3.11 3.74
CA GLU A 15 7.58 -4.01 4.43
C GLU A 15 6.16 -3.83 3.87
N ARG A 16 5.58 -4.91 3.36
CA ARG A 16 4.19 -4.93 2.93
C ARG A 16 3.34 -5.58 4.01
N CYS A 17 2.41 -4.80 4.53
CA CYS A 17 1.45 -5.25 5.53
C CYS A 17 0.11 -5.55 4.87
N PHE A 18 -0.42 -6.74 5.11
CA PHE A 18 -1.73 -7.17 4.61
C PHE A 18 -2.72 -7.19 5.77
N TYR A 19 -3.90 -6.69 5.53
CA TYR A 19 -5.00 -6.76 6.50
C TYR A 19 -5.89 -7.94 6.14
N GLY A 20 -6.48 -8.57 7.15
CA GLY A 20 -7.48 -9.61 6.95
C GLY A 20 -8.70 -9.07 6.18
N SER A 21 -9.36 -9.93 5.42
CA SER A 21 -10.58 -9.57 4.70
C SER A 21 -11.59 -8.94 5.65
N ARG A 22 -12.17 -7.79 5.28
CA ARG A 22 -13.14 -7.00 6.04
C ARG A 22 -12.62 -6.33 7.33
N HIS A 23 -11.32 -6.35 7.59
CA HIS A 23 -10.70 -5.76 8.78
C HIS A 23 -9.79 -4.55 8.50
N GLY A 24 -9.81 -4.02 7.29
CA GLY A 24 -9.02 -2.87 6.88
C GLY A 24 -9.48 -1.54 7.47
N LYS A 25 -9.71 -1.48 8.79
CA LYS A 25 -10.06 -0.24 9.49
C LYS A 25 -8.83 0.63 9.74
N ASN A 26 -8.20 1.10 8.70
CA ASN A 26 -7.05 2.00 8.80
C ASN A 26 -7.32 3.36 8.15
N ARG A 27 -6.35 4.26 8.25
CA ARG A 27 -6.44 5.59 7.63
C ARG A 27 -6.65 5.53 6.11
N CYS A 28 -6.02 4.59 5.42
CA CYS A 28 -6.19 4.42 3.97
C CYS A 28 -7.62 4.03 3.62
N ASP A 29 -8.23 3.16 4.40
CA ASP A 29 -9.62 2.71 4.22
C ASP A 29 -10.60 3.88 4.46
N GLY A 30 -10.35 4.68 5.50
CA GLY A 30 -11.10 5.90 5.76
C GLY A 30 -11.00 6.92 4.62
N GLU A 31 -9.81 7.17 4.11
CA GLU A 31 -9.60 8.09 2.97
C GLU A 31 -10.24 7.55 1.69
N ALA A 32 -10.12 6.26 1.40
CA ALA A 32 -10.82 5.64 0.27
C ALA A 32 -12.35 5.78 0.40
N GLY A 33 -12.87 5.67 1.63
CA GLY A 33 -14.28 5.90 1.93
C GLY A 33 -14.73 7.34 1.62
N VAL A 34 -13.91 8.34 1.96
CA VAL A 34 -14.17 9.75 1.63
C VAL A 34 -14.26 9.96 0.13
N LEU A 35 -13.30 9.40 -0.64
CA LEU A 35 -13.28 9.53 -2.10
C LEU A 35 -14.51 8.87 -2.75
N LYS A 36 -14.83 7.65 -2.34
CA LYS A 36 -16.00 6.91 -2.84
C LYS A 36 -17.31 7.65 -2.50
N SER A 37 -17.44 8.15 -1.26
CA SER A 37 -18.60 8.91 -0.84
C SER A 37 -18.77 10.19 -1.66
N LYS A 38 -17.70 10.94 -1.90
CA LYS A 38 -17.72 12.14 -2.74
C LYS A 38 -18.18 11.82 -4.17
N ALA A 39 -17.58 10.80 -4.79
CA ALA A 39 -17.95 10.37 -6.15
C ALA A 39 -19.42 9.96 -6.22
N THR A 40 -19.88 9.08 -5.32
CA THR A 40 -21.27 8.62 -5.27
C THR A 40 -22.24 9.77 -5.12
N ARG A 41 -21.94 10.72 -4.23
CA ARG A 41 -22.79 11.89 -3.99
C ARG A 41 -22.85 12.80 -5.21
N SER A 42 -21.72 13.03 -5.88
CA SER A 42 -21.66 13.86 -7.08
C SER A 42 -22.47 13.26 -8.23
N VAL A 43 -22.40 11.94 -8.42
CA VAL A 43 -23.19 11.23 -9.44
C VAL A 43 -24.68 11.25 -9.11
N LYS A 44 -25.05 10.95 -7.85
CA LYS A 44 -26.46 10.97 -7.42
C LYS A 44 -27.10 12.35 -7.58
N ASN A 45 -26.36 13.41 -7.29
CA ASN A 45 -26.82 14.78 -7.43
C ASN A 45 -26.70 15.32 -8.87
N LYS A 46 -26.35 14.47 -9.84
CA LYS A 46 -26.19 14.84 -11.26
C LYS A 46 -25.16 15.98 -11.50
N VAL A 47 -24.20 16.16 -10.58
CA VAL A 47 -23.15 17.17 -10.67
C VAL A 47 -21.99 16.67 -11.54
N ALA A 48 -21.78 15.35 -11.58
CA ALA A 48 -20.71 14.73 -12.36
C ALA A 48 -21.13 13.37 -12.92
N THR A 49 -20.57 13.03 -14.08
CA THR A 49 -20.61 11.68 -14.64
C THR A 49 -19.21 11.09 -14.51
N ILE A 50 -19.12 9.85 -14.03
CA ILE A 50 -17.82 9.17 -13.84
C ILE A 50 -17.90 7.84 -14.57
N SER A 51 -17.26 7.75 -15.71
CA SER A 51 -17.21 6.53 -16.53
C SER A 51 -15.82 5.89 -16.58
N ASN A 52 -14.78 6.61 -16.15
CA ASN A 52 -13.40 6.12 -16.17
C ASN A 52 -12.56 6.73 -15.02
N ALA A 53 -11.33 6.23 -14.88
CA ALA A 53 -10.41 6.64 -13.83
C ALA A 53 -10.00 8.12 -13.94
N LYS A 54 -9.85 8.64 -15.15
CA LYS A 54 -9.47 10.05 -15.35
C LYS A 54 -10.57 10.99 -14.86
N MET A 55 -11.83 10.73 -15.18
CA MET A 55 -12.96 11.54 -14.71
C MET A 55 -13.11 11.47 -13.18
N PHE A 56 -12.85 10.32 -12.59
CA PHE A 56 -12.80 10.19 -11.12
C PHE A 56 -11.67 11.05 -10.53
N TYR A 57 -10.47 10.97 -11.09
CA TYR A 57 -9.34 11.79 -10.69
C TYR A 57 -9.67 13.29 -10.78
N ASP A 58 -10.19 13.76 -11.92
CA ASP A 58 -10.51 15.17 -12.13
C ASP A 58 -11.52 15.68 -11.09
N LEU A 59 -12.54 14.89 -10.77
CA LEU A 59 -13.51 15.23 -9.74
C LEU A 59 -12.86 15.38 -8.35
N VAL A 60 -12.06 14.39 -7.92
CA VAL A 60 -11.49 14.41 -6.57
C VAL A 60 -10.37 15.45 -6.46
N HIS A 61 -9.57 15.64 -7.50
CA HIS A 61 -8.56 16.68 -7.59
C HIS A 61 -9.18 18.07 -7.46
N ALA A 62 -10.22 18.37 -8.23
CA ALA A 62 -10.89 19.67 -8.21
C ALA A 62 -11.60 19.95 -6.87
N THR A 63 -12.14 18.92 -6.20
CA THR A 63 -13.01 19.12 -5.05
C THR A 63 -12.37 18.83 -3.69
N LEU A 64 -11.34 18.02 -3.64
CA LEU A 64 -10.74 17.56 -2.38
C LEU A 64 -9.25 17.95 -2.23
N GLU A 65 -8.58 18.32 -3.32
CA GLU A 65 -7.23 18.86 -3.23
C GLU A 65 -7.30 20.35 -2.88
N LYS A 66 -6.95 20.68 -1.65
CA LYS A 66 -6.87 22.05 -1.20
C LYS A 66 -5.50 22.62 -1.52
N LYS A 67 -5.42 23.54 -2.48
CA LYS A 67 -4.23 24.32 -2.77
C LYS A 67 -4.12 25.48 -1.78
N GLY A 68 -2.99 25.55 -1.06
CA GLY A 68 -2.50 26.80 -0.49
C GLY A 68 -3.31 27.46 0.63
N GLN A 69 -3.92 26.72 1.55
CA GLN A 69 -4.28 27.33 2.83
C GLN A 69 -3.04 27.39 3.71
N SER A 70 -2.66 28.63 4.06
CA SER A 70 -1.69 28.94 5.08
C SER A 70 -2.03 28.20 6.38
N ASP A 71 -0.99 27.82 7.08
CA ASP A 71 -1.01 27.11 8.36
C ASP A 71 -1.49 28.01 9.51
N ASP A 72 -2.64 28.65 9.37
CA ASP A 72 -3.23 29.40 10.50
C ASP A 72 -3.97 28.43 11.41
N GLY A 73 -3.26 27.52 12.01
CA GLY A 73 -3.55 26.85 13.30
C GLY A 73 -4.96 26.35 13.63
N ALA A 74 -5.98 26.62 12.83
CA ALA A 74 -7.37 26.44 13.20
C ALA A 74 -8.15 25.35 12.41
N CYS A 75 -7.55 24.74 11.40
CA CYS A 75 -8.27 23.74 10.61
C CYS A 75 -7.44 22.48 10.37
N PHE A 76 -7.75 21.43 11.13
CA PHE A 76 -7.15 20.08 11.00
C PHE A 76 -7.55 19.34 9.71
N HIS A 77 -7.65 20.03 8.59
CA HIS A 77 -7.89 19.36 7.31
C HIS A 77 -6.58 18.78 6.78
N LYS A 78 -6.53 17.47 6.68
CA LYS A 78 -5.41 16.78 6.06
C LYS A 78 -5.22 17.27 4.63
N ARG A 79 -3.99 17.65 4.31
CA ARG A 79 -3.59 17.92 2.93
C ARG A 79 -3.70 16.63 2.12
N ARG A 80 -4.35 16.69 0.97
CA ARG A 80 -4.46 15.59 0.01
C ARG A 80 -3.77 15.99 -1.28
N THR A 81 -3.00 15.06 -1.81
CA THR A 81 -2.40 15.19 -3.14
C THR A 81 -2.88 14.02 -3.98
N PHE A 82 -3.36 14.31 -5.17
CA PHE A 82 -3.82 13.31 -6.11
C PHE A 82 -2.87 13.27 -7.31
N LEU A 83 -2.42 12.08 -7.66
CA LEU A 83 -1.58 11.85 -8.83
C LEU A 83 -2.33 10.92 -9.78
N PHE A 84 -2.43 11.33 -11.03
CA PHE A 84 -2.92 10.48 -12.11
C PHE A 84 -1.73 9.90 -12.86
N VAL A 85 -1.69 8.58 -12.94
CA VAL A 85 -0.69 7.86 -13.72
C VAL A 85 -1.42 7.22 -14.88
N ASP A 86 -1.05 7.60 -16.08
CA ASP A 86 -1.63 7.01 -17.28
C ASP A 86 -1.22 5.53 -17.40
N ARG A 87 -2.16 4.71 -17.90
CA ARG A 87 -1.91 3.28 -18.10
C ARG A 87 -0.70 3.02 -18.97
N ASP A 88 -0.51 3.82 -20.00
CA ASP A 88 0.55 3.62 -21.00
C ASP A 88 1.95 3.96 -20.45
N THR A 89 2.00 4.71 -19.34
CA THR A 89 3.27 4.99 -18.61
C THR A 89 3.65 3.88 -17.63
N ILE A 90 2.75 2.94 -17.36
CA ILE A 90 3.02 1.84 -16.42
C ILE A 90 3.59 0.67 -17.21
N SER A 91 4.86 0.34 -16.94
CA SER A 91 5.43 -0.89 -17.49
C SER A 91 4.77 -2.10 -16.84
N HIS A 92 3.92 -2.79 -17.60
CA HIS A 92 3.27 -4.02 -17.19
C HIS A 92 4.14 -5.26 -17.44
N ASP A 93 5.02 -5.14 -18.42
CA ASP A 93 5.92 -6.22 -18.80
C ASP A 93 7.24 -6.08 -18.03
N ARG A 94 7.54 -7.08 -17.21
CA ARG A 94 8.74 -7.17 -16.38
C ARG A 94 9.42 -8.52 -16.64
N PRO A 95 10.04 -8.70 -17.82
CA PRO A 95 10.62 -9.98 -18.24
C PRO A 95 11.77 -10.45 -17.34
N ASP A 96 12.37 -9.53 -16.59
CA ASP A 96 13.43 -9.80 -15.61
C ASP A 96 12.91 -10.41 -14.30
N ARG A 97 11.57 -10.58 -14.17
CA ARG A 97 10.94 -10.98 -12.91
C ARG A 97 9.96 -12.13 -13.10
N ASP A 98 10.34 -13.27 -12.55
CA ASP A 98 9.41 -14.36 -12.31
C ASP A 98 8.58 -14.05 -11.08
N ALA A 99 7.39 -13.50 -11.25
CA ALA A 99 6.46 -13.29 -10.14
C ALA A 99 5.93 -14.65 -9.67
N ARG A 100 6.36 -15.09 -8.50
CA ARG A 100 5.88 -16.33 -7.88
C ARG A 100 5.02 -16.04 -6.69
N THR A 101 4.00 -16.84 -6.54
CA THR A 101 3.16 -16.83 -5.33
C THR A 101 3.92 -17.48 -4.19
N VAL A 102 3.91 -16.83 -3.04
CA VAL A 102 4.39 -17.42 -1.79
C VAL A 102 3.28 -18.33 -1.25
N PRO A 103 3.56 -19.61 -0.98
CA PRO A 103 2.56 -20.49 -0.38
C PRO A 103 2.03 -19.93 0.94
N GLY A 104 0.72 -20.07 1.18
CA GLY A 104 0.11 -19.62 2.44
C GLY A 104 -0.08 -18.11 2.57
N THR A 105 -0.04 -17.33 1.50
CA THR A 105 -0.17 -15.85 1.53
C THR A 105 -1.42 -15.37 2.26
N ARG A 106 -2.49 -16.14 2.30
CA ARG A 106 -3.73 -15.79 3.04
C ARG A 106 -3.52 -15.70 4.56
N ALA A 107 -2.51 -16.40 5.09
CA ALA A 107 -2.16 -16.40 6.51
C ALA A 107 -0.99 -15.46 6.84
N LEU A 108 -0.41 -14.80 5.84
CA LEU A 108 0.73 -13.90 6.01
C LEU A 108 0.26 -12.46 5.96
N HIS A 109 0.52 -11.72 7.02
CA HIS A 109 0.13 -10.32 7.11
C HIS A 109 1.31 -9.35 7.05
N SER A 110 2.54 -9.83 7.11
CA SER A 110 3.74 -9.01 6.97
C SER A 110 4.78 -9.73 6.10
N VAL A 111 5.28 -9.02 5.08
CA VAL A 111 6.29 -9.51 4.14
C VAL A 111 7.33 -8.43 3.89
N ILE A 112 8.60 -8.77 4.07
CA ILE A 112 9.74 -7.87 3.83
C ILE A 112 10.59 -8.43 2.72
N GLY A 113 10.97 -7.59 1.75
CA GLY A 113 12.00 -7.91 0.78
C GLY A 113 13.40 -7.86 1.43
N VAL A 114 14.14 -8.94 1.34
CA VAL A 114 15.52 -9.02 1.87
C VAL A 114 16.52 -8.79 0.76
N LYS A 115 16.37 -9.54 -0.32
CA LYS A 115 17.14 -9.44 -1.56
C LYS A 115 16.36 -10.12 -2.67
N ARG A 116 16.77 -9.93 -3.91
CA ARG A 116 16.13 -10.56 -5.07
C ARG A 116 15.95 -12.07 -4.86
N GLY A 117 14.71 -12.54 -4.94
CA GLY A 117 14.34 -13.93 -4.72
C GLY A 117 14.32 -14.39 -3.26
N ALA A 118 14.46 -13.48 -2.29
CA ALA A 118 14.37 -13.80 -0.88
C ALA A 118 13.51 -12.78 -0.13
N ILE A 119 12.59 -13.28 0.66
CA ILE A 119 11.69 -12.49 1.50
C ILE A 119 11.69 -13.04 2.93
N ARG A 120 11.32 -12.19 3.88
CA ARG A 120 10.92 -12.60 5.22
C ARG A 120 9.42 -12.45 5.37
N THR A 121 8.79 -13.39 6.02
CA THR A 121 7.35 -13.39 6.26
C THR A 121 7.04 -13.56 7.72
N ARG A 122 5.93 -12.96 8.16
CA ARG A 122 5.42 -13.08 9.52
C ARG A 122 3.90 -13.13 9.50
N ARG A 123 3.32 -13.84 10.45
CA ARG A 123 1.86 -14.01 10.50
C ARG A 123 1.13 -12.70 10.68
N LEU A 124 1.56 -11.83 11.57
CA LEU A 124 0.93 -10.53 11.80
C LEU A 124 1.95 -9.40 11.70
N SER A 125 1.50 -8.24 11.26
CA SER A 125 2.28 -7.00 11.26
C SER A 125 2.37 -6.42 12.68
N CYS A 126 3.50 -5.79 12.99
CA CYS A 126 3.71 -5.09 14.26
C CYS A 126 4.20 -3.66 14.01
N PHE A 127 3.57 -2.73 14.71
CA PHE A 127 3.90 -1.30 14.62
C PHE A 127 4.41 -0.75 15.96
N CYS A 128 5.08 -1.59 16.77
CA CYS A 128 5.80 -1.08 17.93
C CYS A 128 7.03 -0.27 17.50
N THR A 129 7.58 0.52 18.42
CA THR A 129 8.75 1.41 18.16
C THR A 129 9.91 0.67 17.53
N GLU A 130 10.21 -0.53 18.01
CA GLU A 130 11.30 -1.36 17.50
C GLU A 130 11.06 -1.83 16.06
N CYS A 131 9.84 -2.31 15.76
CA CYS A 131 9.49 -2.73 14.41
C CYS A 131 9.44 -1.56 13.42
N ILE A 132 8.93 -0.40 13.83
CA ILE A 132 8.95 0.82 13.01
C ILE A 132 10.39 1.24 12.70
N SER A 133 11.28 1.12 13.68
CA SER A 133 12.72 1.39 13.53
C SER A 133 13.50 0.27 12.84
N LYS A 134 12.81 -0.75 12.30
CA LYS A 134 13.40 -1.93 11.63
C LYS A 134 14.28 -2.82 12.52
N ARG A 135 14.20 -2.67 13.84
CA ARG A 135 14.87 -3.54 14.81
C ARG A 135 13.96 -4.71 15.19
N TYR A 136 13.67 -5.55 14.21
CA TYR A 136 12.65 -6.60 14.30
C TYR A 136 12.91 -7.64 15.39
N ASP A 137 14.19 -7.93 15.67
CA ASP A 137 14.60 -8.90 16.68
C ASP A 137 14.31 -8.41 18.10
N LEU A 138 14.12 -7.10 18.27
CA LEU A 138 13.74 -6.45 19.54
C LEU A 138 12.24 -6.15 19.61
N CYS A 139 11.42 -6.83 18.84
CA CYS A 139 9.97 -6.63 18.82
C CYS A 139 9.39 -6.75 20.22
N LEU A 140 8.59 -5.76 20.65
CA LEU A 140 7.99 -5.73 21.97
C LEU A 140 6.80 -6.71 22.15
N ARG A 141 6.36 -7.36 21.08
CA ARG A 141 5.17 -8.21 21.05
C ARG A 141 5.38 -9.53 20.30
N PRO A 142 6.51 -10.23 20.47
CA PRO A 142 6.83 -11.41 19.67
C PRO A 142 5.79 -12.53 19.83
N GLN A 143 5.21 -12.69 21.01
CA GLN A 143 4.20 -13.70 21.31
C GLN A 143 2.91 -13.58 20.49
N TYR A 144 2.57 -12.36 20.02
CA TYR A 144 1.35 -12.13 19.22
C TYR A 144 1.60 -12.19 17.72
N VAL A 145 2.78 -11.80 17.28
CA VAL A 145 3.06 -11.60 15.85
C VAL A 145 3.83 -12.76 15.23
N GLU A 146 4.31 -13.69 16.04
CA GLU A 146 5.21 -14.79 15.69
C GLU A 146 6.60 -14.31 15.23
N ASN A 147 7.50 -15.24 15.01
CA ASN A 147 8.84 -14.96 14.52
C ASN A 147 8.85 -14.80 12.99
N TRP A 148 9.81 -14.05 12.53
CA TRP A 148 10.08 -13.95 11.10
C TRP A 148 10.56 -15.28 10.55
N LYS A 149 10.06 -15.65 9.36
CA LYS A 149 10.46 -16.85 8.61
C LYS A 149 11.10 -16.42 7.31
N ASP A 150 12.30 -16.88 7.04
CA ASP A 150 12.98 -16.66 5.78
C ASP A 150 12.43 -17.57 4.70
N VAL A 151 12.05 -17.00 3.58
CA VAL A 151 11.49 -17.72 2.43
C VAL A 151 12.34 -17.42 1.20
N LYS A 152 12.94 -18.45 0.63
CA LYS A 152 13.59 -18.38 -0.68
C LYS A 152 12.56 -18.63 -1.76
N MET A 153 12.40 -17.69 -2.66
CA MET A 153 11.52 -17.82 -3.82
C MET A 153 12.27 -18.66 -4.87
N LYS A 154 11.83 -19.88 -5.10
CA LYS A 154 12.45 -20.76 -6.10
C LYS A 154 12.20 -20.20 -7.50
N ARG A 155 13.21 -20.06 -8.35
CA ARG A 155 13.05 -19.86 -9.79
C ARG A 155 12.33 -21.09 -10.38
N ILE A 156 11.30 -20.88 -11.20
CA ILE A 156 10.86 -21.88 -12.16
C ILE A 156 11.82 -21.69 -13.34
N LEU A 157 12.69 -22.61 -13.57
CA LEU A 157 13.33 -22.76 -14.86
C LEU A 157 12.20 -23.22 -15.79
N LEU A 158 11.80 -22.39 -16.74
CA LEU A 158 11.02 -22.77 -17.90
C LEU A 158 11.92 -23.51 -18.86
#